data_938b245715265028149e0b1db4a52afe
#
_entry.id   938b245715265028149e0b1db4a52afe
#
_cell.length_a   1.000
_cell.length_b   1.000
_cell.length_c   1.000
_cell.angle_alpha   90.00
_cell.angle_beta   90.00
_cell.angle_gamma   90.00
#
_symmetry.space_group_name_H-M   'P 1'
#
loop_
_entity.id
_entity.type
_entity.pdbx_description
1 polymer ?
#
loop_
_entity_poly.entity_id
_entity_poly.type
_entity_poly.pdbx_seq_one_letter_code
_entity_poly.pdbx_strand_id
1 'polypeptide(L)'
;MEKRIYGVLGISSIMANWNADFTGYPKSMSDGTVYGSDKALKYPMKKMWDDEGKKVLYIKSMKFGENNTLIPKSIKERYEDIFHVDKLEDAKDGKEVLTNLLSAVDVKNFGATFAEPKAKVNVSITGAVQFGQGFNKYEGTTAEEQQILSPFRDAKDEEKKEE
;
A
#
# COMPACT_ATOMS: atom_id res chain seq x y z
N MET A 1 3.93 -20.66 16.96
CA MET A 1 3.80 -21.52 15.76
C MET A 1 5.18 -22.09 15.48
N GLU A 2 5.35 -23.38 15.61
CA GLU A 2 6.67 -24.04 15.48
C GLU A 2 6.96 -24.54 14.04
N LYS A 3 5.99 -24.41 13.12
CA LYS A 3 6.10 -24.91 11.74
C LYS A 3 5.93 -23.77 10.76
N ARG A 4 6.71 -23.81 9.67
CA ARG A 4 6.50 -22.97 8.50
C ARG A 4 5.40 -23.55 7.63
N ILE A 5 4.56 -22.68 7.07
CA ILE A 5 3.52 -23.05 6.11
C ILE A 5 3.90 -22.42 4.78
N TYR A 6 3.83 -23.19 3.72
CA TYR A 6 4.02 -22.74 2.36
C TYR A 6 2.72 -22.92 1.59
N GLY A 7 2.42 -21.99 0.70
CA GLY A 7 1.21 -22.05 -0.10
C GLY A 7 1.37 -21.27 -1.41
N VAL A 8 0.40 -21.46 -2.29
CA VAL A 8 0.28 -20.72 -3.54
C VAL A 8 -1.05 -19.98 -3.51
N LEU A 9 -1.02 -18.69 -3.85
CA LEU A 9 -2.20 -17.87 -4.03
C LEU A 9 -2.39 -17.63 -5.54
N GLY A 10 -3.54 -18.05 -6.08
CA GLY A 10 -3.94 -17.74 -7.44
C GLY A 10 -4.87 -16.53 -7.47
N ILE A 11 -4.63 -15.61 -8.38
CA ILE A 11 -5.50 -14.47 -8.65
C ILE A 11 -5.92 -14.55 -10.11
N SER A 12 -7.23 -14.44 -10.36
CA SER A 12 -7.76 -14.28 -11.70
C SER A 12 -8.28 -12.85 -11.86
N SER A 13 -7.72 -12.11 -12.81
CA SER A 13 -8.16 -10.76 -13.14
C SER A 13 -8.93 -10.83 -14.46
N ILE A 14 -10.25 -10.68 -14.37
CA ILE A 14 -11.14 -10.72 -15.53
C ILE A 14 -11.85 -9.38 -15.61
N MET A 15 -11.67 -8.67 -16.72
CA MET A 15 -12.23 -7.33 -16.95
C MET A 15 -11.96 -6.38 -15.77
N ALA A 16 -10.77 -6.45 -15.23
CA ALA A 16 -10.34 -5.72 -14.04
C ALA A 16 -8.93 -5.17 -14.22
N ASN A 17 -8.74 -3.93 -13.78
CA ASN A 17 -7.46 -3.25 -13.79
C ASN A 17 -6.69 -3.62 -12.51
N TRP A 18 -5.94 -4.72 -12.54
CA TRP A 18 -5.15 -5.18 -11.40
C TRP A 18 -3.66 -4.98 -11.64
N ASN A 19 -2.96 -4.44 -10.66
CA ASN A 19 -1.52 -4.17 -10.68
C ASN A 19 -1.05 -3.34 -11.90
N ALA A 20 -1.87 -2.36 -12.30
CA ALA A 20 -1.49 -1.46 -13.37
C ALA A 20 -0.39 -0.47 -12.98
N ASP A 21 0.34 0.02 -13.96
CA ASP A 21 1.20 1.16 -13.83
C ASP A 21 0.42 2.49 -13.90
N PHE A 22 1.14 3.62 -13.94
CA PHE A 22 0.51 4.94 -14.00
C PHE A 22 -0.12 5.26 -15.37
N THR A 23 0.19 4.49 -16.41
CA THR A 23 -0.41 4.61 -17.74
C THR A 23 -1.68 3.77 -17.91
N GLY A 24 -1.97 2.93 -16.91
CA GLY A 24 -3.12 2.03 -16.93
C GLY A 24 -2.82 0.63 -17.46
N TYR A 25 -1.58 0.38 -17.90
CA TYR A 25 -1.18 -0.93 -18.41
C TYR A 25 -0.79 -1.88 -17.29
N PRO A 26 -1.06 -3.19 -17.41
CA PRO A 26 -0.52 -4.19 -16.49
C PRO A 26 1.00 -4.11 -16.41
N LYS A 27 1.53 -4.13 -15.21
CA LYS A 27 2.99 -4.12 -15.02
C LYS A 27 3.61 -5.35 -15.62
N SER A 28 4.62 -5.14 -16.45
CA SER A 28 5.39 -6.20 -17.09
C SER A 28 6.89 -6.01 -16.92
N MET A 29 7.62 -7.10 -17.04
CA MET A 29 9.07 -7.11 -17.14
C MET A 29 9.51 -6.68 -18.55
N SER A 30 10.81 -6.50 -18.75
CA SER A 30 11.37 -6.09 -20.05
C SER A 30 11.14 -7.11 -21.17
N ASP A 31 10.90 -8.36 -20.84
CA ASP A 31 10.56 -9.43 -21.78
C ASP A 31 9.06 -9.55 -22.08
N GLY A 32 8.23 -8.64 -21.52
CA GLY A 32 6.78 -8.64 -21.67
C GLY A 32 6.03 -9.52 -20.66
N THR A 33 6.72 -10.25 -19.79
CA THR A 33 6.06 -11.08 -18.77
C THR A 33 5.28 -10.22 -17.78
N VAL A 34 3.96 -10.41 -17.72
CA VAL A 34 3.10 -9.74 -16.76
C VAL A 34 3.33 -10.30 -15.36
N TYR A 35 3.50 -9.43 -14.38
CA TYR A 35 3.72 -9.83 -12.99
C TYR A 35 2.75 -9.15 -12.02
N GLY A 36 2.57 -9.78 -10.86
CA GLY A 36 1.84 -9.24 -9.74
C GLY A 36 2.78 -8.91 -8.58
N SER A 37 2.84 -7.65 -8.18
CA SER A 37 3.66 -7.25 -7.05
C SER A 37 3.02 -7.66 -5.72
N ASP A 38 3.84 -7.99 -4.74
CA ASP A 38 3.40 -8.22 -3.37
C ASP A 38 2.66 -7.00 -2.79
N LYS A 39 3.07 -5.81 -3.19
CA LYS A 39 2.43 -4.55 -2.81
C LYS A 39 0.98 -4.46 -3.31
N ALA A 40 0.73 -4.86 -4.56
CA ALA A 40 -0.61 -4.87 -5.12
C ALA A 40 -1.53 -5.86 -4.41
N LEU A 41 -0.99 -7.04 -4.01
CA LEU A 41 -1.71 -8.03 -3.23
C LEU A 41 -1.97 -7.56 -1.79
N LYS A 42 -1.00 -6.96 -1.15
CA LYS A 42 -1.11 -6.51 0.24
C LYS A 42 -2.07 -5.33 0.42
N TYR A 43 -2.23 -4.49 -0.60
CA TYR A 43 -3.08 -3.31 -0.50
C TYR A 43 -4.56 -3.62 -0.21
N PRO A 44 -5.25 -4.48 -0.96
CA PRO A 44 -6.64 -4.82 -0.66
C PRO A 44 -6.81 -5.51 0.71
N MET A 45 -5.84 -6.31 1.14
CA MET A 45 -5.85 -6.91 2.48
C MET A 45 -5.80 -5.82 3.57
N LYS A 46 -4.90 -4.85 3.42
CA LYS A 46 -4.78 -3.73 4.36
C LYS A 46 -6.04 -2.86 4.34
N LYS A 47 -6.60 -2.59 3.16
CA LYS A 47 -7.82 -1.81 3.02
C LYS A 47 -9.00 -2.51 3.70
N MET A 48 -9.16 -3.81 3.50
CA MET A 48 -10.17 -4.61 4.18
C MET A 48 -10.03 -4.51 5.72
N TRP A 49 -8.84 -4.67 6.24
CA TRP A 49 -8.60 -4.56 7.69
C TRP A 49 -8.84 -3.16 8.23
N ASP A 50 -8.47 -2.12 7.48
CA ASP A 50 -8.73 -0.72 7.84
C ASP A 50 -10.25 -0.43 7.87
N ASP A 51 -10.99 -0.94 6.86
CA ASP A 51 -12.46 -0.82 6.80
C ASP A 51 -13.17 -1.61 7.92
N GLU A 52 -12.57 -2.69 8.39
CA GLU A 52 -13.03 -3.44 9.57
C GLU A 52 -12.65 -2.77 10.91
N GLY A 53 -12.03 -1.60 10.88
CA GLY A 53 -11.60 -0.87 12.08
C GLY A 53 -10.39 -1.46 12.79
N LYS A 54 -9.62 -2.35 12.13
CA LYS A 54 -8.37 -2.87 12.66
C LYS A 54 -7.26 -1.84 12.52
N LYS A 55 -6.27 -1.90 13.40
CA LYS A 55 -5.09 -1.03 13.31
C LYS A 55 -4.23 -1.44 12.12
N VAL A 56 -4.15 -0.57 11.10
CA VAL A 56 -3.32 -0.73 9.90
C VAL A 56 -2.41 0.47 9.78
N LEU A 57 -1.10 0.27 9.88
CA LEU A 57 -0.13 1.35 9.87
C LEU A 57 0.24 1.79 8.44
N TYR A 58 0.62 0.85 7.60
CA TYR A 58 1.15 1.12 6.24
C TYR A 58 0.04 1.16 5.19
N ILE A 59 -0.92 2.06 5.37
CA ILE A 59 -1.93 2.39 4.36
C ILE A 59 -1.96 3.91 4.15
N LYS A 60 -2.12 4.33 2.88
CA LYS A 60 -2.22 5.75 2.56
C LYS A 60 -3.44 6.35 3.23
N SER A 61 -3.24 7.36 4.05
CA SER A 61 -4.29 8.19 4.62
C SER A 61 -3.99 9.65 4.36
N MET A 62 -5.03 10.47 4.34
CA MET A 62 -4.95 11.87 3.95
C MET A 62 -5.25 12.77 5.15
N LYS A 63 -4.75 13.98 5.10
CA LYS A 63 -5.11 15.07 6.01
C LYS A 63 -5.24 16.37 5.23
N PHE A 64 -5.90 17.35 5.81
CA PHE A 64 -5.84 18.72 5.33
C PHE A 64 -4.56 19.38 5.83
N GLY A 65 -3.77 19.90 4.91
CA GLY A 65 -2.61 20.71 5.17
C GLY A 65 -2.97 22.20 5.24
N GLU A 66 -1.96 23.05 5.17
CA GLU A 66 -2.14 24.50 5.05
C GLU A 66 -2.97 24.84 3.81
N ASN A 67 -3.79 25.89 3.93
CA ASN A 67 -4.73 26.32 2.88
C ASN A 67 -5.75 25.26 2.43
N ASN A 68 -6.13 24.34 3.33
CA ASN A 68 -7.08 23.25 3.05
C ASN A 68 -6.66 22.32 1.90
N THR A 69 -5.38 22.25 1.57
CA THR A 69 -4.88 21.28 0.60
C THR A 69 -4.91 19.87 1.16
N LEU A 70 -5.36 18.90 0.37
CA LEU A 70 -5.39 17.51 0.77
C LEU A 70 -4.02 16.86 0.52
N ILE A 71 -3.33 16.47 1.59
CA ILE A 71 -1.98 15.89 1.54
C ILE A 71 -1.92 14.52 2.23
N PRO A 72 -1.01 13.62 1.81
CA PRO A 72 -0.79 12.36 2.52
C PRO A 72 -0.23 12.59 3.92
N LYS A 73 -0.68 11.81 4.89
CA LYS A 73 -0.05 11.74 6.21
C LYS A 73 1.32 11.08 6.12
N SER A 74 2.25 11.55 6.96
CA SER A 74 3.51 10.84 7.21
C SER A 74 3.27 9.56 8.02
N ILE A 75 4.26 8.67 8.06
CA ILE A 75 4.18 7.45 8.85
C ILE A 75 4.05 7.76 10.36
N LYS A 76 4.70 8.82 10.82
CA LYS A 76 4.59 9.33 12.18
C LYS A 76 3.16 9.75 12.49
N GLU A 77 2.56 10.61 11.68
CA GLU A 77 1.19 11.07 11.85
C GLU A 77 0.18 9.92 11.80
N ARG A 78 0.42 8.93 10.93
CA ARG A 78 -0.41 7.73 10.89
C ARG A 78 -0.27 6.92 12.17
N TYR A 79 0.93 6.79 12.73
CA TYR A 79 1.17 6.13 14.01
C TYR A 79 0.42 6.84 15.13
N GLU A 80 0.55 8.16 15.23
CA GLU A 80 -0.10 8.99 16.25
C GLU A 80 -1.63 8.82 16.20
N ASP A 81 -2.22 8.80 15.00
CA ASP A 81 -3.65 8.59 14.82
C ASP A 81 -4.13 7.23 15.31
N ILE A 82 -3.51 6.13 14.82
CA ILE A 82 -4.06 4.78 15.06
C ILE A 82 -3.78 4.26 16.47
N PHE A 83 -2.76 4.83 17.13
CA PHE A 83 -2.43 4.47 18.52
C PHE A 83 -2.92 5.50 19.52
N HIS A 84 -3.54 6.59 19.06
CA HIS A 84 -4.09 7.68 19.91
C HIS A 84 -3.05 8.27 20.84
N VAL A 85 -1.87 8.56 20.30
CA VAL A 85 -0.78 9.27 20.99
C VAL A 85 -0.68 10.69 20.46
N ASP A 86 -0.57 11.67 21.36
CA ASP A 86 -0.49 13.08 20.96
C ASP A 86 0.77 13.36 20.14
N LYS A 87 1.90 12.83 20.57
CA LYS A 87 3.18 12.92 19.87
C LYS A 87 4.00 11.66 20.07
N LEU A 88 4.53 11.13 18.98
CA LEU A 88 5.39 9.95 19.03
C LEU A 88 6.64 10.17 19.90
N GLU A 89 7.16 11.42 19.94
CA GLU A 89 8.31 11.78 20.74
C GLU A 89 8.08 11.67 22.26
N ASP A 90 6.82 11.72 22.67
CA ASP A 90 6.42 11.61 24.08
C ASP A 90 6.29 10.14 24.54
N ALA A 91 6.53 9.18 23.64
CA ALA A 91 6.59 7.77 24.02
C ALA A 91 7.67 7.57 25.10
N LYS A 92 7.29 6.84 26.16
CA LYS A 92 8.16 6.62 27.34
C LYS A 92 9.47 5.94 26.96
N ASP A 93 9.38 4.94 26.10
CA ASP A 93 10.52 4.18 25.61
C ASP A 93 10.23 3.47 24.28
N GLY A 94 11.27 2.90 23.68
CA GLY A 94 11.16 2.13 22.45
C GLY A 94 10.33 0.85 22.58
N LYS A 95 10.15 0.32 23.80
CA LYS A 95 9.33 -0.86 24.05
C LYS A 95 7.85 -0.56 23.88
N GLU A 96 7.41 0.60 24.32
CA GLU A 96 6.03 1.06 24.08
C GLU A 96 5.76 1.17 22.60
N VAL A 97 6.65 1.83 21.85
CA VAL A 97 6.53 1.98 20.39
C VAL A 97 6.50 0.61 19.71
N LEU A 98 7.38 -0.31 20.09
CA LEU A 98 7.41 -1.65 19.52
C LEU A 98 6.12 -2.43 19.83
N THR A 99 5.58 -2.31 21.04
CA THR A 99 4.32 -2.93 21.44
C THR A 99 3.16 -2.42 20.58
N ASN A 100 3.10 -1.11 20.37
CA ASN A 100 2.12 -0.49 19.49
C ASN A 100 2.26 -1.01 18.05
N LEU A 101 3.47 -0.97 17.49
CA LEU A 101 3.74 -1.47 16.13
C LEU A 101 3.28 -2.92 15.97
N LEU A 102 3.58 -3.80 16.92
CA LEU A 102 3.18 -5.21 16.88
C LEU A 102 1.68 -5.43 17.12
N SER A 103 0.94 -4.43 17.59
CA SER A 103 -0.52 -4.48 17.68
C SER A 103 -1.20 -4.15 16.36
N ALA A 104 -0.50 -3.52 15.39
CA ALA A 104 -1.01 -3.29 14.05
C ALA A 104 -1.00 -4.58 13.23
N VAL A 105 -2.14 -4.91 12.63
CA VAL A 105 -2.32 -6.19 11.94
C VAL A 105 -1.42 -6.35 10.73
N ASP A 106 -1.17 -5.28 9.99
CA ASP A 106 -0.29 -5.28 8.83
C ASP A 106 1.18 -5.39 9.21
N VAL A 107 1.61 -4.73 10.29
CA VAL A 107 2.98 -4.85 10.81
C VAL A 107 3.24 -6.27 11.31
N LYS A 108 2.32 -6.84 12.07
CA LYS A 108 2.43 -8.21 12.58
C LYS A 108 2.52 -9.24 11.46
N ASN A 109 1.72 -9.06 10.39
CA ASN A 109 1.70 -10.00 9.27
C ASN A 109 2.84 -9.75 8.28
N PHE A 110 3.06 -8.52 7.84
CA PHE A 110 3.94 -8.23 6.71
C PHE A 110 5.29 -7.65 7.12
N GLY A 111 5.40 -7.21 8.35
CA GLY A 111 6.58 -6.52 8.85
C GLY A 111 6.57 -5.03 8.55
N ALA A 112 7.60 -4.35 9.03
CA ALA A 112 7.76 -2.91 8.89
C ALA A 112 9.21 -2.50 9.07
N THR A 113 9.63 -1.46 8.37
CA THR A 113 10.78 -0.65 8.76
C THR A 113 10.24 0.67 9.29
N PHE A 114 10.46 0.92 10.58
CA PHE A 114 9.98 2.12 11.24
C PHE A 114 11.17 2.87 11.85
N ALA A 115 11.50 4.01 11.27
CA ALA A 115 12.63 4.83 11.68
C ALA A 115 12.17 6.27 11.87
N GLU A 116 12.10 6.68 13.13
CA GLU A 116 11.76 8.05 13.52
C GLU A 116 12.84 8.61 14.44
N PRO A 117 13.76 9.40 13.88
CA PRO A 117 14.95 9.87 14.63
C PRO A 117 14.61 10.67 15.88
N LYS A 118 13.54 11.47 15.82
CA LYS A 118 13.11 12.29 16.98
C LYS A 118 12.58 11.44 18.12
N ALA A 119 11.96 10.32 17.81
CA ALA A 119 11.48 9.36 18.82
C ALA A 119 12.55 8.35 19.24
N LYS A 120 13.79 8.46 18.70
CA LYS A 120 14.89 7.53 18.95
C LYS A 120 14.52 6.05 18.67
N VAL A 121 13.66 5.84 17.71
CA VAL A 121 13.19 4.52 17.32
C VAL A 121 13.68 4.21 15.91
N ASN A 122 14.37 3.09 15.80
CA ASN A 122 14.80 2.52 14.53
C ASN A 122 14.68 1.00 14.62
N VAL A 123 13.58 0.47 14.07
CA VAL A 123 13.30 -0.96 14.13
C VAL A 123 12.93 -1.49 12.74
N SER A 124 13.43 -2.70 12.46
CA SER A 124 13.02 -3.48 11.29
C SER A 124 12.38 -4.78 11.78
N ILE A 125 11.15 -4.98 11.40
CA ILE A 125 10.32 -6.11 11.82
C ILE A 125 10.03 -6.96 10.59
N THR A 126 10.40 -8.24 10.64
CA THR A 126 9.97 -9.22 9.64
C THR A 126 8.63 -9.81 10.09
N GLY A 127 7.60 -9.66 9.28
CA GLY A 127 6.27 -10.18 9.57
C GLY A 127 6.16 -11.68 9.41
N ALA A 128 5.09 -12.25 9.97
CA ALA A 128 4.84 -13.69 9.94
C ALA A 128 4.47 -14.21 8.54
N VAL A 129 4.01 -13.33 7.65
CA VAL A 129 3.54 -13.68 6.30
C VAL A 129 4.41 -12.96 5.26
N GLN A 130 5.04 -13.73 4.39
CA GLN A 130 5.86 -13.20 3.31
C GLN A 130 5.29 -13.67 1.97
N PHE A 131 5.04 -12.73 1.07
CA PHE A 131 4.61 -13.01 -0.30
C PHE A 131 5.78 -12.75 -1.25
N GLY A 132 6.00 -13.68 -2.17
CA GLY A 132 6.80 -13.42 -3.36
C GLY A 132 6.01 -12.66 -4.42
N GLN A 133 6.68 -12.30 -5.51
CA GLN A 133 6.00 -11.80 -6.71
C GLN A 133 5.22 -12.93 -7.38
N GLY A 134 4.05 -12.58 -7.91
CA GLY A 134 3.28 -13.46 -8.77
C GLY A 134 3.64 -13.25 -10.23
N PHE A 135 3.56 -14.31 -11.02
CA PHE A 135 3.77 -14.26 -12.47
C PHE A 135 2.56 -14.81 -13.18
N ASN A 136 2.37 -14.38 -14.42
CA ASN A 136 1.33 -14.95 -15.27
C ASN A 136 1.55 -16.47 -15.38
N LYS A 137 0.49 -17.22 -15.16
CA LYS A 137 0.53 -18.68 -15.23
C LYS A 137 0.75 -19.20 -16.65
N TYR A 138 0.29 -18.46 -17.65
CA TYR A 138 0.31 -18.89 -19.04
C TYR A 138 1.37 -18.12 -19.81
N GLU A 139 2.36 -18.82 -20.31
CA GLU A 139 3.40 -18.25 -21.17
C GLU A 139 2.80 -17.71 -22.48
N GLY A 140 3.34 -16.61 -22.96
CA GLY A 140 2.94 -16.00 -24.23
C GLY A 140 1.58 -15.36 -24.26
N THR A 141 0.86 -15.29 -23.14
CA THR A 141 -0.37 -14.52 -23.07
C THR A 141 -0.08 -13.07 -22.75
N THR A 142 -0.70 -12.17 -23.52
CA THR A 142 -0.67 -10.72 -23.29
C THR A 142 -1.97 -10.27 -22.64
N ALA A 143 -1.90 -9.20 -21.86
CA ALA A 143 -3.10 -8.57 -21.36
C ALA A 143 -3.86 -7.89 -22.52
N GLU A 144 -5.16 -8.10 -22.59
CA GLU A 144 -6.03 -7.34 -23.46
C GLU A 144 -6.40 -6.04 -22.75
N GLU A 145 -6.34 -4.95 -23.49
CA GLU A 145 -6.60 -3.61 -22.98
C GLU A 145 -7.85 -3.04 -23.64
N GLN A 146 -8.69 -2.45 -22.82
CA GLN A 146 -9.81 -1.64 -23.28
C GLN A 146 -9.69 -0.24 -22.72
N GLN A 147 -9.68 0.75 -23.58
CA GLN A 147 -9.70 2.15 -23.18
C GLN A 147 -11.05 2.52 -22.60
N ILE A 148 -11.05 3.04 -21.39
CA ILE A 148 -12.23 3.65 -20.78
C ILE A 148 -12.06 5.17 -20.91
N LEU A 149 -12.93 5.79 -21.70
CA LEU A 149 -12.92 7.24 -21.85
C LEU A 149 -13.40 7.90 -20.55
N SER A 150 -12.67 8.92 -20.12
CA SER A 150 -13.10 9.77 -19.02
C SER A 150 -14.41 10.50 -19.41
N PRO A 151 -15.43 10.53 -18.53
CA PRO A 151 -16.61 11.33 -18.75
C PRO A 151 -16.36 12.84 -18.57
N PHE A 152 -15.18 13.20 -18.09
CA PHE A 152 -14.82 14.59 -17.86
C PHE A 152 -13.98 15.13 -19.01
N ARG A 153 -14.26 16.38 -19.38
CA ARG A 153 -13.45 17.13 -20.33
C ARG A 153 -12.08 17.44 -19.74
N ASP A 154 -11.03 17.38 -20.55
CA ASP A 154 -9.71 17.87 -20.14
C ASP A 154 -9.75 19.42 -20.12
N ALA A 155 -9.30 20.02 -19.02
CA ALA A 155 -9.26 21.49 -18.89
C ALA A 155 -8.37 22.16 -19.96
N LYS A 156 -7.38 21.44 -20.49
CA LYS A 156 -6.50 21.92 -21.56
C LYS A 156 -7.17 22.05 -22.93
N ASP A 157 -8.35 21.45 -23.11
CA ASP A 157 -9.09 21.56 -24.37
C ASP A 157 -9.80 22.92 -24.54
N GLU A 158 -9.81 23.77 -23.54
CA GLU A 158 -10.32 25.16 -23.64
C GLU A 158 -9.36 26.07 -24.38
N GLU A 159 -8.05 25.89 -24.15
CA GLU A 159 -7.02 26.73 -24.78
C GLU A 159 -6.89 26.53 -26.29
N LYS A 160 -7.39 25.44 -26.86
CA LYS A 160 -7.32 25.12 -28.28
C LYS A 160 -8.50 25.62 -29.12
N LYS A 161 -9.50 26.22 -28.50
CA LYS A 161 -10.70 26.73 -29.22
C LYS A 161 -10.71 28.24 -29.44
N GLU A 162 -9.69 28.94 -28.97
CA GLU A 162 -9.53 30.39 -29.16
C GLU A 162 -8.45 30.75 -30.22
N GLU A 163 -7.92 29.76 -30.96
CA GLU A 163 -7.19 29.95 -32.21
C GLU A 163 -8.06 29.55 -33.42
#